data_3ed1f8aaea6820a186158034396a9a4a
#
_entry.id   3ed1f8aaea6820a186158034396a9a4a
#
_cell.length_a   1.000
_cell.length_b   1.000
_cell.length_c   1.000
_cell.angle_alpha   90.00
_cell.angle_beta   90.00
_cell.angle_gamma   90.00
#
_symmetry.space_group_name_H-M   'P 1'
#
loop_
_entity.id
_entity.type
_entity.pdbx_description
1 polymer ?
#
loop_
_entity_poly.entity_id
_entity_poly.type
_entity_poly.pdbx_seq_one_letter_code
_entity_poly.pdbx_strand_id
1 'polypeptide(L)'
;MPDKSHLGGVIHTYQKYDPKSFPSPTQPPPDVVSSAMEFMLQYGRMRELTDEELARAVHLDASQIKGLGPSLDSLMAMLLERKRRILAKYETDSVRREARKQYDKQSAKTTPPPKLQKAFDRAVRTEQIYDLEQLYYAAGDDTSKFARQLVSLVETLGEKYQVDELAAKYQFTGQTPLTIPQALEIKQQLEKIDELLKQLEEAMKTAQIAVIDMELLEEFTDPGDLEKLAELQRMVQDYVRDLAERQGLTRDGKHFQLTPKAYRVFQGKLLERIFSNLQASRSGRHQGPVIGEGAVETQRTKQYEFGDSLTHMDIPQSFVNAFIRGGPGLPVRLKPEDLVVHRTRNTPKCATVVIMDMSGSMRYDGQYVNVKRMALAIDGLLKTEFPGDYLQFIEMSTFGRPIAPGQIIEMLPKPVTIFDPWVRLKVDMSREDVSEQMLPQHFTNIQHSLQLARRFLSTKDTPNRQVILITDGLPTAHLAEKWLYMLYPPDPLTEQATMREGMLCKQEGITINLFLVPSWSQSEEDIRFAYRLAESTKGRVFFTAGKDLDRYVVWDYLNRRREIIA
;
A
#
# COMPACT_ATOMS: atom_id res chain seq x y z
N MET A 1 49.53 56.42 -7.22
CA MET A 1 49.61 55.00 -6.94
C MET A 1 48.21 54.48 -6.74
N PRO A 2 47.69 53.61 -7.58
CA PRO A 2 46.34 53.07 -7.44
C PRO A 2 46.30 52.00 -6.37
N ASP A 3 45.31 52.12 -5.56
CA ASP A 3 44.93 51.28 -4.44
C ASP A 3 44.72 49.82 -4.87
N LYS A 4 45.42 48.90 -4.24
CA LYS A 4 45.23 47.47 -4.50
C LYS A 4 43.98 47.02 -3.74
N SER A 5 42.84 47.00 -4.40
CA SER A 5 41.65 46.31 -3.92
C SER A 5 41.98 44.84 -3.64
N HIS A 6 41.91 44.44 -2.41
CA HIS A 6 41.95 43.05 -1.99
C HIS A 6 40.78 42.31 -2.60
N LEU A 7 41.05 41.56 -3.67
CA LEU A 7 40.16 40.47 -4.11
C LEU A 7 40.15 39.43 -2.99
N GLY A 8 39.12 39.45 -2.18
CA GLY A 8 38.85 38.40 -1.22
C GLY A 8 38.60 37.11 -1.97
N GLY A 9 39.62 36.27 -2.08
CA GLY A 9 39.49 34.94 -2.60
C GLY A 9 38.66 34.09 -1.66
N VAL A 10 37.58 33.54 -2.17
CA VAL A 10 36.83 32.50 -1.44
C VAL A 10 37.70 31.27 -1.41
N ILE A 11 38.25 30.90 -0.24
CA ILE A 11 38.98 29.66 -0.07
C ILE A 11 37.98 28.52 0.04
N HIS A 12 37.84 27.74 -1.00
CA HIS A 12 37.07 26.49 -0.95
C HIS A 12 37.93 25.39 -0.33
N THR A 13 37.61 25.00 0.90
CA THR A 13 38.18 23.81 1.51
C THR A 13 37.40 22.58 1.05
N TYR A 14 38.02 21.75 0.23
CA TYR A 14 37.45 20.47 -0.17
C TYR A 14 37.75 19.42 0.90
N GLN A 15 36.74 18.96 1.59
CA GLN A 15 36.82 17.78 2.43
C GLN A 15 36.61 16.54 1.55
N LYS A 16 37.41 15.49 1.79
CA LYS A 16 37.20 14.21 1.11
C LYS A 16 35.82 13.69 1.50
N TYR A 17 35.00 13.38 0.51
CA TYR A 17 33.67 12.82 0.74
C TYR A 17 33.77 11.49 1.49
N ASP A 18 33.12 11.40 2.64
CA ASP A 18 32.98 10.16 3.39
C ASP A 18 31.49 9.73 3.33
N PRO A 19 31.19 8.62 2.64
CA PRO A 19 29.81 8.17 2.45
C PRO A 19 29.13 7.72 3.74
N LYS A 20 29.90 7.46 4.82
CA LYS A 20 29.35 7.10 6.12
C LYS A 20 28.90 8.33 6.96
N SER A 21 29.56 9.46 6.74
CA SER A 21 29.34 10.68 7.52
C SER A 21 28.46 11.71 6.83
N PHE A 22 28.32 11.64 5.50
CA PHE A 22 27.59 12.62 4.71
C PHE A 22 26.69 11.92 3.67
N PRO A 23 25.46 12.43 3.46
CA PRO A 23 24.58 11.88 2.42
C PRO A 23 25.21 12.07 1.04
N SER A 24 24.98 11.12 0.14
CA SER A 24 25.49 11.16 -1.24
C SER A 24 24.88 12.35 -2.00
N PRO A 25 25.69 13.25 -2.57
CA PRO A 25 25.19 14.37 -3.36
C PRO A 25 24.52 13.96 -4.67
N THR A 26 24.71 12.70 -5.09
CA THR A 26 24.15 12.14 -6.34
C THR A 26 22.88 11.32 -6.11
N GLN A 27 22.56 10.98 -4.87
CA GLN A 27 21.31 10.28 -4.56
C GLN A 27 20.13 11.27 -4.54
N PRO A 28 19.03 10.93 -5.20
CA PRO A 28 17.82 11.75 -5.09
C PRO A 28 17.32 11.75 -3.64
N PRO A 29 16.69 12.84 -3.19
CA PRO A 29 16.12 12.88 -1.86
C PRO A 29 15.03 11.81 -1.71
N PRO A 30 14.83 11.27 -0.50
CA PRO A 30 13.79 10.28 -0.22
C PRO A 30 12.41 10.76 -0.65
N ASP A 31 11.58 9.82 -1.11
CA ASP A 31 10.21 10.11 -1.53
C ASP A 31 9.25 10.12 -0.34
N VAL A 32 9.15 11.25 0.31
CA VAL A 32 8.30 11.45 1.49
C VAL A 32 6.83 11.52 1.09
N VAL A 33 6.51 12.11 -0.07
CA VAL A 33 5.12 12.27 -0.54
C VAL A 33 4.48 10.94 -0.85
N SER A 34 5.16 10.04 -1.55
CA SER A 34 4.60 8.72 -1.87
C SER A 34 4.40 7.89 -0.60
N SER A 35 5.34 7.94 0.34
CA SER A 35 5.21 7.24 1.63
C SER A 35 4.06 7.78 2.48
N ALA A 36 3.92 9.11 2.59
CA ALA A 36 2.81 9.75 3.28
C ALA A 36 1.46 9.39 2.64
N MET A 37 1.42 9.38 1.31
CA MET A 37 0.23 9.05 0.54
C MET A 37 -0.18 7.60 0.73
N GLU A 38 0.78 6.66 0.68
CA GLU A 38 0.52 5.24 0.93
C GLU A 38 -0.01 5.00 2.34
N PHE A 39 0.55 5.67 3.34
CA PHE A 39 0.03 5.65 4.70
C PHE A 39 -1.43 6.13 4.76
N MET A 40 -1.73 7.28 4.14
CA MET A 40 -3.09 7.83 4.13
C MET A 40 -4.07 6.95 3.32
N LEU A 41 -3.62 6.31 2.23
CA LEU A 41 -4.45 5.35 1.48
C LEU A 41 -4.81 4.14 2.34
N GLN A 42 -3.89 3.67 3.17
CA GLN A 42 -4.10 2.51 4.02
C GLN A 42 -4.99 2.82 5.23
N TYR A 43 -4.76 3.95 5.90
CA TYR A 43 -5.43 4.26 7.15
C TYR A 43 -6.57 5.28 7.01
N GLY A 44 -6.64 6.01 5.89
CA GLY A 44 -7.65 7.06 5.68
C GLY A 44 -7.61 8.11 6.79
N ARG A 45 -8.78 8.45 7.33
CA ARG A 45 -8.92 9.35 8.49
C ARG A 45 -8.82 8.65 9.86
N MET A 46 -8.74 7.32 9.89
CA MET A 46 -8.66 6.60 11.16
C MET A 46 -7.35 6.84 11.91
N ARG A 47 -6.32 7.25 11.20
CA ARG A 47 -5.00 7.48 11.75
C ARG A 47 -4.39 8.74 11.15
N GLU A 48 -4.02 9.70 12.00
CA GLU A 48 -3.43 10.96 11.56
C GLU A 48 -1.93 10.79 11.33
N LEU A 49 -1.41 11.40 10.28
CA LEU A 49 0.00 11.34 9.94
C LEU A 49 0.78 12.31 10.84
N THR A 50 1.38 11.77 11.89
CA THR A 50 2.28 12.50 12.79
C THR A 50 3.73 12.48 12.30
N ASP A 51 4.62 13.28 12.93
CA ASP A 51 6.07 13.24 12.65
C ASP A 51 6.64 11.82 12.80
N GLU A 52 6.20 11.08 13.82
CA GLU A 52 6.63 9.70 14.07
C GLU A 52 6.13 8.72 13.02
N GLU A 53 4.86 8.85 12.64
CA GLU A 53 4.25 8.01 11.61
C GLU A 53 4.90 8.26 10.24
N LEU A 54 5.17 9.52 9.93
CA LEU A 54 5.87 9.89 8.71
C LEU A 54 7.31 9.34 8.70
N ALA A 55 8.03 9.46 9.80
CA ALA A 55 9.37 8.91 9.92
C ALA A 55 9.41 7.38 9.78
N ARG A 56 8.36 6.67 10.24
CA ARG A 56 8.21 5.22 10.04
C ARG A 56 7.83 4.84 8.62
N ALA A 57 7.03 5.67 7.95
CA ALA A 57 6.57 5.41 6.59
C ALA A 57 7.66 5.65 5.52
N VAL A 58 8.60 6.56 5.80
CA VAL A 58 9.66 6.94 4.86
C VAL A 58 10.83 5.96 4.99
N HIS A 59 11.20 5.31 3.90
CA HIS A 59 12.42 4.51 3.84
C HIS A 59 13.63 5.42 3.65
N LEU A 60 14.37 5.63 4.74
CA LEU A 60 15.64 6.35 4.74
C LEU A 60 16.79 5.35 4.84
N ASP A 61 17.92 5.70 4.24
CA ASP A 61 19.19 5.03 4.50
C ASP A 61 19.92 5.81 5.60
N ALA A 62 20.51 5.11 6.57
CA ALA A 62 21.27 5.75 7.64
C ALA A 62 22.40 6.65 7.12
N SER A 63 22.94 6.37 5.91
CA SER A 63 23.93 7.19 5.24
C SER A 63 23.42 8.56 4.79
N GLN A 64 22.09 8.74 4.68
CA GLN A 64 21.46 10.01 4.30
C GLN A 64 21.40 11.02 5.46
N ILE A 65 21.69 10.57 6.68
CA ILE A 65 21.63 11.39 7.89
C ILE A 65 23.02 11.50 8.49
N LYS A 66 23.50 12.73 8.61
CA LYS A 66 24.84 13.00 9.15
C LYS A 66 25.00 12.44 10.57
N GLY A 67 25.99 11.57 10.77
CA GLY A 67 26.35 11.02 12.08
C GLY A 67 25.54 9.80 12.53
N LEU A 68 24.44 9.46 11.88
CA LEU A 68 23.59 8.34 12.29
C LEU A 68 24.31 7.00 12.12
N GLY A 69 24.86 6.73 10.93
CA GLY A 69 25.58 5.48 10.66
C GLY A 69 26.72 5.21 11.65
N PRO A 70 27.69 6.14 11.84
CA PRO A 70 28.77 5.96 12.81
C PRO A 70 28.32 5.76 14.25
N SER A 71 27.21 6.39 14.69
CA SER A 71 26.67 6.22 16.05
C SER A 71 26.04 4.84 16.24
N LEU A 72 25.27 4.36 15.27
CA LEU A 72 24.69 3.00 15.29
C LEU A 72 25.80 1.94 15.23
N ASP A 73 26.82 2.13 14.37
CA ASP A 73 28.00 1.24 14.29
C ASP A 73 28.73 1.17 15.66
N SER A 74 28.86 2.29 16.36
CA SER A 74 29.49 2.33 17.68
C SER A 74 28.71 1.55 18.73
N LEU A 75 27.38 1.70 18.75
CA LEU A 75 26.50 0.91 19.64
C LEU A 75 26.55 -0.58 19.34
N MET A 76 26.53 -0.96 18.06
CA MET A 76 26.67 -2.35 17.65
C MET A 76 28.01 -2.93 18.08
N ALA A 77 29.11 -2.19 17.87
CA ALA A 77 30.44 -2.63 18.30
C ALA A 77 30.54 -2.83 19.81
N MET A 78 29.93 -1.94 20.61
CA MET A 78 29.87 -2.06 22.05
C MET A 78 29.09 -3.31 22.51
N LEU A 79 27.92 -3.57 21.95
CA LEU A 79 27.11 -4.75 22.26
C LEU A 79 27.81 -6.06 21.85
N LEU A 80 28.44 -6.09 20.68
CA LEU A 80 29.23 -7.22 20.21
C LEU A 80 30.43 -7.50 21.11
N GLU A 81 31.13 -6.47 21.55
CA GLU A 81 32.24 -6.61 22.49
C GLU A 81 31.77 -7.12 23.87
N ARG A 82 30.63 -6.64 24.37
CA ARG A 82 30.03 -7.14 25.61
C ARG A 82 29.62 -8.61 25.48
N LYS A 83 28.98 -9.00 24.39
CA LYS A 83 28.66 -10.39 24.08
C LYS A 83 29.91 -11.25 24.05
N ARG A 84 30.95 -10.81 23.35
CA ARG A 84 32.24 -11.50 23.27
C ARG A 84 32.90 -11.69 24.62
N ARG A 85 32.88 -10.67 25.49
CA ARG A 85 33.42 -10.76 26.86
C ARG A 85 32.70 -11.80 27.71
N ILE A 86 31.36 -11.86 27.60
CA ILE A 86 30.57 -12.89 28.32
C ILE A 86 30.97 -14.29 27.84
N LEU A 87 31.00 -14.51 26.52
CA LEU A 87 31.35 -15.79 25.94
C LEU A 87 32.80 -16.23 26.23
N ALA A 88 33.73 -15.30 26.29
CA ALA A 88 35.13 -15.56 26.61
C ALA A 88 35.42 -15.80 28.10
N LYS A 89 34.51 -15.41 28.99
CA LYS A 89 34.68 -15.51 30.43
C LYS A 89 34.22 -16.84 30.98
N TYR A 90 33.08 -17.34 30.51
CA TYR A 90 32.37 -18.47 31.12
C TYR A 90 32.49 -19.77 30.32
N GLU A 91 32.23 -20.90 30.99
CA GLU A 91 32.08 -22.22 30.40
C GLU A 91 30.71 -22.81 30.79
N THR A 92 30.17 -23.69 29.96
CA THR A 92 28.82 -24.27 30.15
C THR A 92 28.79 -25.76 30.46
N ASP A 93 29.92 -26.48 30.34
CA ASP A 93 29.93 -27.93 30.54
C ASP A 93 29.67 -28.34 31.99
N SER A 94 30.13 -27.54 32.95
CA SER A 94 29.90 -27.82 34.37
C SER A 94 28.44 -27.62 34.76
N VAL A 95 27.82 -26.52 34.31
CA VAL A 95 26.41 -26.21 34.63
C VAL A 95 25.45 -27.20 33.95
N ARG A 96 25.75 -27.66 32.72
CA ARG A 96 24.98 -28.74 32.06
C ARG A 96 24.99 -30.02 32.85
N ARG A 97 26.16 -30.43 33.33
CA ARG A 97 26.30 -31.62 34.19
C ARG A 97 25.55 -31.45 35.51
N GLU A 98 25.59 -30.28 36.10
CA GLU A 98 24.90 -29.98 37.35
C GLU A 98 23.37 -29.95 37.16
N ALA A 99 22.86 -29.29 36.12
CA ALA A 99 21.43 -29.28 35.79
C ALA A 99 20.88 -30.69 35.55
N ARG A 100 21.66 -31.53 34.84
CA ARG A 100 21.30 -32.95 34.65
C ARG A 100 21.26 -33.72 35.97
N LYS A 101 22.26 -33.56 36.83
CA LYS A 101 22.28 -34.20 38.15
C LYS A 101 21.10 -33.77 39.03
N GLN A 102 20.73 -32.48 38.98
CA GLN A 102 19.57 -32.01 39.74
C GLN A 102 18.27 -32.60 39.22
N TYR A 103 18.08 -32.69 37.90
CA TYR A 103 16.93 -33.38 37.30
C TYR A 103 16.88 -34.86 37.66
N ASP A 104 17.99 -35.60 37.54
CA ASP A 104 18.07 -37.02 37.89
C ASP A 104 17.77 -37.26 39.38
N LYS A 105 18.27 -36.38 40.26
CA LYS A 105 18.00 -36.42 41.70
C LYS A 105 16.53 -36.12 42.03
N GLN A 106 15.92 -35.17 41.33
CA GLN A 106 14.52 -34.80 41.56
C GLN A 106 13.58 -35.89 41.01
N SER A 107 13.88 -36.47 39.85
CA SER A 107 13.10 -37.57 39.27
C SER A 107 13.12 -38.81 40.17
N ALA A 108 14.30 -39.15 40.77
CA ALA A 108 14.44 -40.25 41.71
C ALA A 108 13.71 -40.03 43.05
N LYS A 109 13.51 -38.79 43.47
CA LYS A 109 12.75 -38.43 44.68
C LYS A 109 11.23 -38.44 44.46
N THR A 110 10.79 -38.36 43.23
CA THR A 110 9.37 -38.28 42.89
C THR A 110 8.76 -39.67 42.91
N THR A 111 7.77 -39.89 43.77
CA THR A 111 7.09 -41.17 43.96
C THR A 111 5.70 -41.14 43.33
N PRO A 112 5.52 -41.69 42.12
CA PRO A 112 4.22 -41.72 41.49
C PRO A 112 3.27 -42.71 42.11
N PRO A 113 1.95 -42.49 42.06
CA PRO A 113 0.96 -43.50 42.39
C PRO A 113 1.09 -44.75 41.51
N PRO A 114 0.80 -45.97 41.99
CA PRO A 114 0.99 -47.22 41.22
C PRO A 114 0.31 -47.21 39.85
N LYS A 115 -0.82 -46.51 39.70
CA LYS A 115 -1.55 -46.37 38.44
C LYS A 115 -0.81 -45.49 37.39
N LEU A 116 0.01 -44.57 37.85
CA LEU A 116 0.71 -43.60 36.97
C LEU A 116 2.20 -43.97 36.79
N GLN A 117 2.71 -45.01 37.45
CA GLN A 117 4.13 -45.39 37.43
C GLN A 117 4.69 -45.52 36.00
N LYS A 118 4.04 -46.35 35.16
CA LYS A 118 4.52 -46.59 33.78
C LYS A 118 4.56 -45.30 32.92
N ALA A 119 3.57 -44.44 33.10
CA ALA A 119 3.51 -43.16 32.38
C ALA A 119 4.60 -42.19 32.87
N PHE A 120 4.83 -42.15 34.19
CA PHE A 120 5.91 -41.40 34.81
C PHE A 120 7.30 -41.85 34.34
N ASP A 121 7.59 -43.16 34.37
CA ASP A 121 8.88 -43.70 33.91
C ASP A 121 9.14 -43.39 32.44
N ARG A 122 8.07 -43.35 31.62
CA ARG A 122 8.16 -42.95 30.23
C ARG A 122 8.45 -41.43 30.12
N ALA A 123 7.69 -40.59 30.82
CA ALA A 123 7.84 -39.13 30.78
C ALA A 123 9.25 -38.69 31.24
N VAL A 124 9.76 -39.29 32.31
CA VAL A 124 11.12 -39.02 32.81
C VAL A 124 12.18 -39.45 31.78
N ARG A 125 12.00 -40.59 31.12
CA ARG A 125 12.95 -41.11 30.13
C ARG A 125 12.94 -40.27 28.82
N THR A 126 11.77 -39.82 28.41
CA THR A 126 11.62 -39.00 27.21
C THR A 126 11.89 -37.52 27.46
N GLU A 127 12.01 -37.13 28.73
CA GLU A 127 12.26 -35.75 29.16
C GLU A 127 11.26 -34.73 28.55
N GLN A 128 9.99 -35.13 28.34
CA GLN A 128 8.98 -34.25 27.76
C GLN A 128 8.20 -33.51 28.85
N ILE A 129 8.28 -32.17 28.85
CA ILE A 129 7.54 -31.31 29.80
C ILE A 129 6.04 -31.59 29.69
N TYR A 130 5.51 -31.70 28.49
CA TYR A 130 4.09 -31.98 28.23
C TYR A 130 3.62 -33.29 28.88
N ASP A 131 4.42 -34.35 28.82
CA ASP A 131 4.07 -35.65 29.45
C ASP A 131 4.02 -35.53 30.99
N LEU A 132 4.92 -34.75 31.61
CA LEU A 132 4.91 -34.46 33.03
C LEU A 132 3.71 -33.61 33.45
N GLU A 133 3.34 -32.62 32.65
CA GLU A 133 2.14 -31.80 32.86
C GLU A 133 0.86 -32.62 32.75
N GLN A 134 0.76 -33.53 31.78
CA GLN A 134 -0.37 -34.46 31.69
C GLN A 134 -0.50 -35.35 32.93
N LEU A 135 0.61 -35.77 33.52
CA LEU A 135 0.62 -36.52 34.78
C LEU A 135 0.14 -35.69 35.97
N TYR A 136 0.44 -34.39 35.98
CA TYR A 136 -0.06 -33.47 36.99
C TYR A 136 -1.60 -33.42 36.96
N TYR A 137 -2.19 -33.22 35.78
CA TYR A 137 -3.65 -33.21 35.62
C TYR A 137 -4.27 -34.61 35.90
N ALA A 138 -3.61 -35.68 35.53
CA ALA A 138 -4.08 -37.05 35.79
C ALA A 138 -4.03 -37.43 37.27
N ALA A 139 -3.22 -36.78 38.10
CA ALA A 139 -3.16 -36.99 39.53
C ALA A 139 -4.44 -36.57 40.26
N GLY A 140 -5.19 -35.59 39.73
CA GLY A 140 -6.52 -35.20 40.21
C GLY A 140 -6.56 -34.50 41.57
N ASP A 141 -5.42 -34.33 42.26
CA ASP A 141 -5.29 -33.65 43.55
C ASP A 141 -4.02 -32.80 43.57
N ASP A 142 -4.23 -31.48 43.40
CA ASP A 142 -3.16 -30.47 43.35
C ASP A 142 -2.40 -30.34 44.67
N THR A 143 -2.99 -30.79 45.77
CA THR A 143 -2.38 -30.73 47.12
C THR A 143 -1.55 -31.97 47.45
N SER A 144 -1.62 -32.99 46.62
CA SER A 144 -0.90 -34.25 46.85
C SER A 144 0.62 -34.05 46.86
N LYS A 145 1.31 -34.93 47.58
CA LYS A 145 2.78 -34.96 47.62
C LYS A 145 3.35 -35.16 46.22
N PHE A 146 2.68 -36.00 45.41
CA PHE A 146 3.10 -36.29 44.04
C PHE A 146 2.96 -35.08 43.14
N ALA A 147 1.85 -34.35 43.21
CA ALA A 147 1.64 -33.12 42.42
C ALA A 147 2.73 -32.08 42.71
N ARG A 148 3.03 -31.81 43.98
CA ARG A 148 4.13 -30.90 44.36
C ARG A 148 5.51 -31.37 43.86
N GLN A 149 5.78 -32.67 43.89
CA GLN A 149 7.01 -33.21 43.35
C GLN A 149 7.10 -33.10 41.84
N LEU A 150 5.95 -33.26 41.13
CA LEU A 150 5.89 -33.05 39.69
C LEU A 150 6.15 -31.59 39.30
N VAL A 151 5.57 -30.59 40.00
CA VAL A 151 5.87 -29.18 39.76
C VAL A 151 7.38 -28.93 39.88
N SER A 152 7.99 -29.37 40.96
CA SER A 152 9.44 -29.21 41.14
C SER A 152 10.28 -29.97 40.09
N LEU A 153 9.77 -31.12 39.59
CA LEU A 153 10.43 -31.84 38.50
C LEU A 153 10.31 -31.10 37.15
N VAL A 154 9.16 -30.49 36.85
CA VAL A 154 8.95 -29.67 35.66
C VAL A 154 9.84 -28.43 35.70
N GLU A 155 9.95 -27.77 36.87
CA GLU A 155 10.85 -26.62 37.05
C GLU A 155 12.31 -27.01 36.76
N THR A 156 12.80 -28.12 37.38
CA THR A 156 14.19 -28.58 37.14
C THR A 156 14.43 -29.04 35.71
N LEU A 157 13.43 -29.58 35.02
CA LEU A 157 13.52 -29.92 33.61
C LEU A 157 13.56 -28.67 32.75
N GLY A 158 12.75 -27.65 33.08
CA GLY A 158 12.75 -26.34 32.40
C GLY A 158 14.10 -25.64 32.52
N GLU A 159 14.69 -25.63 33.73
CA GLU A 159 16.04 -25.09 33.95
C GLU A 159 17.10 -25.84 33.13
N LYS A 160 17.03 -27.17 33.10
CA LYS A 160 17.93 -28.01 32.29
C LYS A 160 17.83 -27.66 30.81
N TYR A 161 16.62 -27.50 30.26
CA TYR A 161 16.43 -27.14 28.87
C TYR A 161 16.98 -25.76 28.56
N GLN A 162 16.76 -24.78 29.42
CA GLN A 162 17.30 -23.44 29.22
C GLN A 162 18.84 -23.43 29.23
N VAL A 163 19.47 -24.24 30.08
CA VAL A 163 20.93 -24.40 30.11
C VAL A 163 21.44 -25.12 28.85
N ASP A 164 20.74 -26.19 28.42
CA ASP A 164 21.10 -26.90 27.19
C ASP A 164 20.95 -26.01 25.95
N GLU A 165 19.90 -25.17 25.89
CA GLU A 165 19.70 -24.18 24.83
C GLU A 165 20.79 -23.12 24.83
N LEU A 166 21.17 -22.60 26.01
CA LEU A 166 22.28 -21.65 26.14
C LEU A 166 23.57 -22.24 25.55
N ALA A 167 23.91 -23.48 25.89
CA ALA A 167 25.12 -24.14 25.40
C ALA A 167 25.05 -24.49 23.90
N ALA A 168 23.85 -24.75 23.35
CA ALA A 168 23.65 -25.04 21.94
C ALA A 168 23.69 -23.77 21.05
N LYS A 169 23.13 -22.66 21.55
CA LYS A 169 23.00 -21.41 20.82
C LYS A 169 24.30 -20.58 20.81
N TYR A 170 25.08 -20.68 21.89
CA TYR A 170 26.26 -19.85 22.09
C TYR A 170 27.53 -20.69 22.32
N GLN A 171 28.63 -20.29 21.70
CA GLN A 171 29.93 -20.93 21.87
C GLN A 171 30.72 -20.21 22.97
N PHE A 172 30.76 -20.82 24.15
CA PHE A 172 31.56 -20.36 25.28
C PHE A 172 33.01 -20.86 25.18
N THR A 173 33.96 -19.98 25.38
CA THR A 173 35.40 -20.31 25.27
C THR A 173 36.16 -20.07 26.59
N GLY A 174 35.46 -19.58 27.61
CA GLY A 174 36.04 -19.31 28.94
C GLY A 174 36.25 -20.53 29.79
N GLN A 175 36.69 -20.28 31.02
CA GLN A 175 36.98 -21.36 32.01
C GLN A 175 36.24 -21.19 33.34
N THR A 176 35.49 -20.08 33.50
CA THR A 176 34.77 -19.83 34.75
C THR A 176 33.46 -20.63 34.75
N PRO A 177 33.29 -21.55 35.72
CA PRO A 177 32.07 -22.34 35.83
C PRO A 177 30.88 -21.46 36.23
N LEU A 178 29.71 -21.80 35.72
CA LEU A 178 28.43 -21.13 36.01
C LEU A 178 27.61 -21.97 37.00
N THR A 179 26.86 -21.31 37.84
CA THR A 179 25.73 -21.92 38.55
C THR A 179 24.48 -21.85 37.69
N ILE A 180 23.46 -22.69 37.95
CA ILE A 180 22.22 -22.72 37.18
C ILE A 180 21.55 -21.33 37.14
N PRO A 181 21.32 -20.61 38.26
CA PRO A 181 20.75 -19.24 38.21
C PRO A 181 21.57 -18.26 37.38
N GLN A 182 22.91 -18.32 37.49
CA GLN A 182 23.79 -17.46 36.67
C GLN A 182 23.71 -17.81 35.18
N ALA A 183 23.58 -19.08 34.83
CA ALA A 183 23.43 -19.51 33.44
C ALA A 183 22.11 -18.96 32.82
N LEU A 184 21.03 -19.01 33.58
CA LEU A 184 19.74 -18.45 33.15
C LEU A 184 19.79 -16.93 32.97
N GLU A 185 20.43 -16.21 33.90
CA GLU A 185 20.64 -14.76 33.81
C GLU A 185 21.50 -14.40 32.58
N ILE A 186 22.61 -15.11 32.35
CA ILE A 186 23.46 -14.91 31.18
C ILE A 186 22.71 -15.20 29.88
N LYS A 187 21.88 -16.26 29.87
CA LYS A 187 21.01 -16.54 28.71
C LYS A 187 20.13 -15.35 28.37
N GLN A 188 19.43 -14.82 29.36
CA GLN A 188 18.56 -13.65 29.17
C GLN A 188 19.36 -12.43 28.69
N GLN A 189 20.53 -12.17 29.25
CA GLN A 189 21.39 -11.07 28.81
C GLN A 189 21.86 -11.22 27.35
N LEU A 190 22.24 -12.42 26.93
CA LEU A 190 22.68 -12.70 25.56
C LEU A 190 21.53 -12.58 24.57
N GLU A 191 20.33 -13.05 24.92
CA GLU A 191 19.13 -12.93 24.10
C GLU A 191 18.70 -11.47 23.92
N LYS A 192 18.73 -10.68 24.99
CA LYS A 192 18.50 -9.23 24.94
C LYS A 192 19.52 -8.51 24.03
N ILE A 193 20.80 -8.86 24.12
CA ILE A 193 21.84 -8.31 23.24
C ILE A 193 21.59 -8.69 21.78
N ASP A 194 21.21 -9.93 21.49
CA ASP A 194 20.93 -10.38 20.12
C ASP A 194 19.70 -9.68 19.53
N GLU A 195 18.69 -9.42 20.35
CA GLU A 195 17.50 -8.65 19.95
C GLU A 195 17.86 -7.20 19.63
N LEU A 196 18.64 -6.54 20.50
CA LEU A 196 19.13 -5.17 20.25
C LEU A 196 20.01 -5.09 18.99
N LEU A 197 20.91 -6.05 18.78
CA LEU A 197 21.73 -6.09 17.56
C LEU A 197 20.88 -6.18 16.30
N LYS A 198 19.82 -7.01 16.33
CA LYS A 198 18.86 -7.10 15.21
C LYS A 198 18.12 -5.79 14.98
N GLN A 199 17.65 -5.14 16.05
CA GLN A 199 16.98 -3.84 15.97
C GLN A 199 17.91 -2.75 15.42
N LEU A 200 19.18 -2.72 15.86
CA LEU A 200 20.18 -1.79 15.34
C LEU A 200 20.52 -2.04 13.86
N GLU A 201 20.62 -3.29 13.43
CA GLU A 201 20.80 -3.63 12.01
C GLU A 201 19.61 -3.17 11.16
N GLU A 202 18.40 -3.31 11.68
CA GLU A 202 17.19 -2.81 11.02
C GLU A 202 17.18 -1.27 10.97
N ALA A 203 17.52 -0.62 12.07
CA ALA A 203 17.65 0.84 12.12
C ALA A 203 18.73 1.36 11.16
N MET A 204 19.83 0.65 10.96
CA MET A 204 20.84 1.00 9.96
C MET A 204 20.31 0.93 8.53
N LYS A 205 19.47 -0.06 8.22
CA LYS A 205 18.91 -0.24 6.88
C LYS A 205 17.78 0.74 6.58
N THR A 206 17.02 1.13 7.59
CA THR A 206 15.79 1.91 7.44
C THR A 206 15.89 3.33 7.99
N ALA A 207 16.97 3.66 8.71
CA ALA A 207 17.15 4.88 9.52
C ALA A 207 16.00 5.12 10.54
N GLN A 208 15.28 4.06 10.90
CA GLN A 208 14.16 4.12 11.85
C GLN A 208 14.65 3.83 13.26
N ILE A 209 15.09 4.85 13.98
CA ILE A 209 15.55 4.71 15.38
C ILE A 209 14.41 4.25 16.30
N ALA A 210 13.16 4.54 15.95
CA ALA A 210 11.99 4.13 16.73
C ALA A 210 11.78 2.58 16.79
N VAL A 211 12.51 1.80 15.98
CA VAL A 211 12.51 0.33 16.05
C VAL A 211 13.34 -0.17 17.23
N ILE A 212 14.27 0.65 17.74
CA ILE A 212 15.16 0.29 18.84
C ILE A 212 14.40 0.42 20.17
N ASP A 213 14.40 -0.64 20.94
CA ASP A 213 13.87 -0.65 22.30
C ASP A 213 14.84 0.12 23.22
N MET A 214 14.46 1.36 23.52
CA MET A 214 15.29 2.27 24.31
C MET A 214 15.40 1.82 25.76
N GLU A 215 14.36 1.20 26.35
CA GLU A 215 14.39 0.70 27.73
C GLU A 215 15.36 -0.49 27.83
N LEU A 216 15.31 -1.37 26.84
CA LEU A 216 16.23 -2.51 26.76
C LEU A 216 17.69 -2.05 26.52
N LEU A 217 17.88 -1.02 25.70
CA LEU A 217 19.20 -0.48 25.39
C LEU A 217 19.84 0.20 26.63
N GLU A 218 19.03 0.83 27.49
CA GLU A 218 19.47 1.48 28.72
C GLU A 218 20.18 0.52 29.69
N GLU A 219 19.79 -0.77 29.71
CA GLU A 219 20.46 -1.79 30.53
C GLU A 219 21.93 -2.05 30.13
N PHE A 220 22.31 -1.65 28.90
CA PHE A 220 23.61 -2.00 28.32
C PHE A 220 24.49 -0.83 27.95
N THR A 221 23.96 0.39 27.95
CA THR A 221 24.63 1.62 27.48
C THR A 221 24.82 2.64 28.60
N ASP A 222 25.78 3.54 28.42
CA ASP A 222 25.95 4.66 29.32
C ASP A 222 24.91 5.78 29.02
N PRO A 223 24.48 6.56 30.01
CA PRO A 223 23.48 7.64 29.83
C PRO A 223 23.82 8.61 28.69
N GLY A 224 25.10 8.90 28.47
CA GLY A 224 25.55 9.82 27.43
C GLY A 224 25.34 9.30 26.00
N ASP A 225 25.28 7.99 25.80
CA ASP A 225 25.02 7.41 24.47
C ASP A 225 23.53 7.39 24.14
N LEU A 226 22.68 7.28 25.18
CA LEU A 226 21.22 7.44 25.05
C LEU A 226 20.82 8.86 24.67
N GLU A 227 21.46 9.87 25.29
CA GLU A 227 21.24 11.28 24.94
C GLU A 227 21.60 11.54 23.48
N LYS A 228 22.74 11.01 22.99
CA LYS A 228 23.14 11.11 21.59
C LYS A 228 22.13 10.45 20.66
N LEU A 229 21.60 9.27 21.03
CA LEU A 229 20.61 8.55 20.22
C LEU A 229 19.28 9.33 20.16
N ALA A 230 18.85 9.93 21.28
CA ALA A 230 17.67 10.78 21.31
C ALA A 230 17.85 12.07 20.47
N GLU A 231 19.06 12.65 20.47
CA GLU A 231 19.39 13.79 19.60
C GLU A 231 19.36 13.38 18.11
N LEU A 232 19.93 12.23 17.78
CA LEU A 232 19.88 11.66 16.42
C LEU A 232 18.44 11.40 15.98
N GLN A 233 17.59 10.87 16.84
CA GLN A 233 16.17 10.66 16.54
C GLN A 233 15.46 11.98 16.21
N ARG A 234 15.74 13.05 16.98
CA ARG A 234 15.22 14.38 16.66
C ARG A 234 15.73 14.89 15.32
N MET A 235 17.02 14.71 15.02
CA MET A 235 17.58 15.10 13.73
C MET A 235 16.92 14.34 12.55
N VAL A 236 16.62 13.06 12.70
CA VAL A 236 15.87 12.29 11.70
C VAL A 236 14.48 12.87 11.48
N GLN A 237 13.76 13.14 12.57
CA GLN A 237 12.42 13.71 12.50
C GLN A 237 12.43 15.11 11.85
N ASP A 238 13.38 15.96 12.23
CA ASP A 238 13.53 17.30 11.65
C ASP A 238 13.90 17.24 10.15
N TYR A 239 14.78 16.31 9.76
CA TYR A 239 15.12 16.09 8.35
C TYR A 239 13.94 15.63 7.53
N VAL A 240 13.17 14.64 8.03
CA VAL A 240 11.96 14.14 7.34
C VAL A 240 10.91 15.26 7.23
N ARG A 241 10.77 16.08 8.28
CA ARG A 241 9.85 17.22 8.30
C ARG A 241 10.21 18.25 7.24
N ASP A 242 11.48 18.67 7.17
CA ASP A 242 11.97 19.63 6.18
C ASP A 242 11.75 19.10 4.74
N LEU A 243 12.03 17.82 4.50
CA LEU A 243 11.74 17.16 3.21
C LEU A 243 10.24 17.13 2.90
N ALA A 244 9.40 16.84 3.88
CA ALA A 244 7.95 16.79 3.73
C ALA A 244 7.39 18.15 3.29
N GLU A 245 7.81 19.22 3.96
CA GLU A 245 7.41 20.59 3.62
C GLU A 245 7.90 21.00 2.21
N ARG A 246 9.16 20.70 1.87
CA ARG A 246 9.70 20.97 0.53
C ARG A 246 8.95 20.22 -0.57
N GLN A 247 8.52 18.99 -0.31
CA GLN A 247 7.77 18.18 -1.26
C GLN A 247 6.27 18.50 -1.29
N GLY A 248 5.79 19.41 -0.46
CA GLY A 248 4.43 19.93 -0.49
C GLY A 248 3.45 19.32 0.50
N LEU A 249 3.94 18.72 1.58
CA LEU A 249 3.13 18.43 2.75
C LEU A 249 3.08 19.70 3.61
N THR A 250 1.92 20.07 4.12
CA THR A 250 1.75 21.17 5.08
C THR A 250 1.44 20.63 6.46
N ARG A 251 1.89 21.34 7.48
CA ARG A 251 1.63 20.98 8.86
C ARG A 251 0.43 21.73 9.40
N ASP A 252 -0.47 21.01 10.05
CA ASP A 252 -1.56 21.57 10.84
C ASP A 252 -1.44 21.03 12.28
N GLY A 253 -0.86 21.86 13.15
CA GLY A 253 -0.53 21.45 14.51
C GLY A 253 0.54 20.34 14.58
N LYS A 254 0.16 19.14 14.98
CA LYS A 254 1.03 17.96 15.07
C LYS A 254 0.92 17.01 13.87
N HIS A 255 0.04 17.31 12.91
CA HIS A 255 -0.32 16.40 11.81
C HIS A 255 0.06 16.98 10.47
N PHE A 256 0.40 16.10 9.51
CA PHE A 256 0.64 16.48 8.13
C PHE A 256 -0.61 16.36 7.29
N GLN A 257 -0.82 17.35 6.41
CA GLN A 257 -1.87 17.36 5.42
C GLN A 257 -1.29 17.43 4.01
N LEU A 258 -1.97 16.76 3.08
CA LEU A 258 -1.62 16.78 1.67
C LEU A 258 -2.05 18.09 1.02
N THR A 259 -1.10 18.82 0.47
CA THR A 259 -1.45 19.95 -0.41
C THR A 259 -1.81 19.46 -1.81
N PRO A 260 -2.50 20.29 -2.62
CA PRO A 260 -2.72 20.00 -4.04
C PRO A 260 -1.41 19.76 -4.82
N LYS A 261 -0.29 20.33 -4.35
CA LYS A 261 1.04 20.09 -4.91
C LYS A 261 1.53 18.66 -4.65
N ALA A 262 1.46 18.20 -3.39
CA ALA A 262 1.84 16.83 -3.02
C ALA A 262 0.98 15.80 -3.75
N TYR A 263 -0.32 16.05 -3.85
CA TYR A 263 -1.25 15.20 -4.59
C TYR A 263 -0.84 15.04 -6.07
N ARG A 264 -0.51 16.14 -6.77
CA ARG A 264 -0.04 16.09 -8.17
C ARG A 264 1.30 15.38 -8.31
N VAL A 265 2.24 15.60 -7.39
CA VAL A 265 3.54 14.93 -7.38
C VAL A 265 3.35 13.41 -7.26
N PHE A 266 2.48 12.97 -6.34
CA PHE A 266 2.17 11.55 -6.19
C PHE A 266 1.53 10.96 -7.45
N GLN A 267 0.51 11.62 -8.01
CA GLN A 267 -0.13 11.17 -9.24
C GLN A 267 0.88 11.04 -10.40
N GLY A 268 1.77 12.03 -10.55
CA GLY A 268 2.83 11.98 -11.56
C GLY A 268 3.76 10.78 -11.38
N LYS A 269 4.23 10.52 -10.16
CA LYS A 269 5.09 9.37 -9.85
C LYS A 269 4.37 8.03 -10.02
N LEU A 270 3.08 7.97 -9.65
CA LEU A 270 2.26 6.77 -9.85
C LEU A 270 2.13 6.45 -11.34
N LEU A 271 1.81 7.45 -12.16
CA LEU A 271 1.74 7.32 -13.61
C LEU A 271 3.10 6.93 -14.22
N GLU A 272 4.19 7.57 -13.79
CA GLU A 272 5.54 7.23 -14.24
C GLU A 272 5.89 5.77 -13.94
N ARG A 273 5.57 5.27 -12.74
CA ARG A 273 5.75 3.85 -12.36
C ARG A 273 4.94 2.92 -13.26
N ILE A 274 3.68 3.26 -13.54
CA ILE A 274 2.81 2.49 -14.42
C ILE A 274 3.38 2.47 -15.85
N PHE A 275 3.79 3.62 -16.38
CA PHE A 275 4.27 3.74 -17.75
C PHE A 275 5.71 3.28 -17.96
N SER A 276 6.61 3.38 -17.00
CA SER A 276 7.98 2.88 -17.11
C SER A 276 8.02 1.37 -17.40
N ASN A 277 7.13 0.63 -16.77
CA ASN A 277 6.98 -0.80 -17.01
C ASN A 277 6.27 -1.13 -18.36
N LEU A 278 5.46 -0.22 -18.90
CA LEU A 278 4.79 -0.38 -20.19
C LEU A 278 5.70 -0.08 -21.39
N GLN A 279 6.70 0.78 -21.23
CA GLN A 279 7.65 1.09 -22.30
C GLN A 279 8.51 -0.10 -22.72
N ALA A 280 8.78 -1.03 -21.81
CA ALA A 280 9.51 -2.27 -22.12
C ALA A 280 8.78 -3.20 -23.11
N SER A 281 7.45 -3.04 -23.29
CA SER A 281 6.63 -3.83 -24.24
C SER A 281 6.26 -3.08 -25.52
N ARG A 282 6.83 -1.90 -25.75
CA ARG A 282 6.47 -0.99 -26.86
C ARG A 282 7.19 -1.22 -28.20
N SER A 283 7.93 -2.30 -28.38
CA SER A 283 8.49 -2.64 -29.68
C SER A 283 7.40 -3.14 -30.61
N GLY A 284 6.89 -2.27 -31.47
CA GLY A 284 5.97 -2.61 -32.55
C GLY A 284 4.71 -1.76 -32.64
N ARG A 285 4.85 -0.44 -32.85
CA ARG A 285 3.70 0.43 -33.11
C ARG A 285 3.89 1.32 -34.31
N HIS A 286 3.02 1.10 -35.29
CA HIS A 286 2.71 2.10 -36.30
C HIS A 286 1.71 3.08 -35.69
N GLN A 287 2.14 4.32 -35.40
CA GLN A 287 1.25 5.44 -35.10
C GLN A 287 0.81 6.02 -36.45
N GLY A 288 -0.35 5.63 -36.92
CA GLY A 288 -1.02 6.35 -37.99
C GLY A 288 -1.63 7.65 -37.44
N PRO A 289 -1.52 8.80 -38.13
CA PRO A 289 -2.23 10.00 -37.72
C PRO A 289 -3.72 9.83 -37.99
N VAL A 290 -4.55 10.05 -36.97
CA VAL A 290 -6.00 10.13 -37.16
C VAL A 290 -6.32 11.48 -37.79
N ILE A 291 -6.88 11.46 -39.00
CA ILE A 291 -7.29 12.62 -39.74
C ILE A 291 -8.81 12.77 -39.59
N GLY A 292 -9.28 13.88 -39.06
CA GLY A 292 -10.71 14.20 -38.90
C GLY A 292 -10.94 15.69 -38.66
N GLU A 293 -12.16 16.17 -38.82
CA GLU A 293 -12.56 17.52 -38.43
C GLU A 293 -12.60 17.63 -36.91
N GLY A 294 -11.62 18.27 -36.30
CA GLY A 294 -11.47 18.39 -34.84
C GLY A 294 -11.07 19.79 -34.41
N ALA A 295 -11.17 20.06 -33.11
CA ALA A 295 -10.90 21.37 -32.52
C ALA A 295 -9.41 21.69 -32.30
N VAL A 296 -8.51 20.70 -32.44
CA VAL A 296 -7.07 20.87 -32.19
C VAL A 296 -6.30 20.86 -33.50
N GLU A 297 -5.72 22.02 -33.84
CA GLU A 297 -4.86 22.15 -35.03
C GLU A 297 -3.52 21.45 -34.79
N THR A 298 -3.05 20.68 -35.78
CA THR A 298 -1.71 20.14 -35.78
C THR A 298 -0.78 21.00 -36.62
N GLN A 299 0.52 20.94 -36.37
CA GLN A 299 1.52 21.67 -37.19
C GLN A 299 1.62 21.14 -38.63
N ARG A 300 0.95 20.03 -38.97
CA ARG A 300 0.93 19.45 -40.30
C ARG A 300 -0.23 20.05 -41.10
N THR A 301 0.08 20.52 -42.28
CA THR A 301 -0.89 21.07 -43.21
C THR A 301 -1.21 20.08 -44.34
N LYS A 302 -2.35 20.24 -44.98
CA LYS A 302 -2.74 19.61 -46.25
C LYS A 302 -3.28 20.63 -47.23
N GLN A 303 -3.28 20.31 -48.51
CA GLN A 303 -3.97 21.11 -49.49
C GLN A 303 -5.49 21.03 -49.25
N TYR A 304 -6.18 22.16 -49.45
CA TYR A 304 -7.63 22.26 -49.27
C TYR A 304 -8.36 21.34 -50.25
N GLU A 305 -9.29 20.57 -49.74
CA GLU A 305 -10.24 19.76 -50.50
C GLU A 305 -11.65 20.29 -50.26
N PHE A 306 -12.52 20.15 -51.25
CA PHE A 306 -13.90 20.61 -51.12
C PHE A 306 -14.61 19.89 -49.97
N GLY A 307 -15.07 20.67 -48.96
CA GLY A 307 -15.65 20.19 -47.73
C GLY A 307 -14.80 20.44 -46.49
N ASP A 308 -13.52 20.80 -46.64
CA ASP A 308 -12.68 21.18 -45.51
C ASP A 308 -13.12 22.53 -44.91
N SER A 309 -13.02 22.67 -43.59
CA SER A 309 -13.34 23.90 -42.88
C SER A 309 -12.27 24.96 -43.10
N LEU A 310 -12.66 26.11 -43.63
CA LEU A 310 -11.77 27.24 -43.83
C LEU A 310 -11.36 27.94 -42.52
N THR A 311 -11.95 27.56 -41.38
CA THR A 311 -11.54 28.11 -40.08
C THR A 311 -10.12 27.68 -39.68
N HIS A 312 -9.62 26.59 -40.25
CA HIS A 312 -8.29 26.06 -40.03
C HIS A 312 -7.31 26.37 -41.18
N MET A 313 -7.58 27.43 -41.96
CA MET A 313 -6.71 27.80 -43.07
C MET A 313 -5.39 28.38 -42.60
N ASP A 314 -4.28 27.81 -43.08
CA ASP A 314 -2.95 28.39 -42.96
C ASP A 314 -2.86 29.60 -43.90
N ILE A 315 -3.19 30.79 -43.37
CA ILE A 315 -3.24 32.02 -44.12
C ILE A 315 -1.86 32.34 -44.73
N PRO A 316 -0.75 32.36 -43.99
CA PRO A 316 0.58 32.64 -44.55
C PRO A 316 0.94 31.73 -45.71
N GLN A 317 0.80 30.40 -45.53
CA GLN A 317 1.18 29.44 -46.58
C GLN A 317 0.27 29.55 -47.81
N SER A 318 -1.03 29.78 -47.61
CA SER A 318 -1.97 30.00 -48.73
C SER A 318 -1.64 31.22 -49.57
N PHE A 319 -1.23 32.31 -48.91
CA PHE A 319 -0.77 33.53 -49.64
C PHE A 319 0.55 33.29 -50.36
N VAL A 320 1.50 32.56 -49.76
CA VAL A 320 2.77 32.18 -50.42
C VAL A 320 2.48 31.38 -51.69
N ASN A 321 1.58 30.42 -51.63
CA ASN A 321 1.19 29.62 -52.80
C ASN A 321 0.57 30.49 -53.92
N ALA A 322 -0.31 31.44 -53.54
CA ALA A 322 -0.91 32.38 -54.51
C ALA A 322 0.15 33.27 -55.16
N PHE A 323 1.14 33.77 -54.42
CA PHE A 323 2.26 34.53 -54.96
C PHE A 323 3.16 33.71 -55.87
N ILE A 324 3.43 32.46 -55.52
CA ILE A 324 4.20 31.55 -56.39
C ILE A 324 3.48 31.32 -57.71
N ARG A 325 2.15 31.15 -57.69
CA ARG A 325 1.34 30.94 -58.90
C ARG A 325 1.16 32.22 -59.74
N GLY A 326 0.86 33.35 -59.08
CA GLY A 326 0.44 34.58 -59.78
C GLY A 326 1.47 35.68 -59.84
N GLY A 327 2.64 35.52 -59.23
CA GLY A 327 3.65 36.58 -59.06
C GLY A 327 3.29 37.58 -57.97
N PRO A 328 4.26 38.40 -57.49
CA PRO A 328 4.03 39.43 -56.49
C PRO A 328 3.22 40.58 -57.07
N GLY A 329 2.03 40.88 -56.51
CA GLY A 329 1.18 41.98 -56.94
C GLY A 329 -0.13 42.04 -56.14
N LEU A 330 -0.72 43.23 -56.05
CA LEU A 330 -2.03 43.48 -55.44
C LEU A 330 -3.09 43.81 -56.50
N PRO A 331 -4.33 43.33 -56.39
CA PRO A 331 -4.86 42.42 -55.31
C PRO A 331 -4.51 40.95 -55.50
N VAL A 332 -4.17 40.29 -54.42
CA VAL A 332 -3.94 38.83 -54.42
C VAL A 332 -5.26 38.09 -54.56
N ARG A 333 -5.38 37.26 -55.59
CA ARG A 333 -6.55 36.42 -55.82
C ARG A 333 -6.24 34.99 -55.46
N LEU A 334 -6.78 34.53 -54.33
CA LEU A 334 -6.68 33.13 -53.88
C LEU A 334 -7.59 32.25 -54.73
N LYS A 335 -7.06 31.10 -55.15
CA LYS A 335 -7.83 30.03 -55.75
C LYS A 335 -7.86 28.84 -54.79
N PRO A 336 -8.82 27.88 -54.94
CA PRO A 336 -8.87 26.69 -54.10
C PRO A 336 -7.54 25.90 -54.06
N GLU A 337 -6.78 25.91 -55.15
CA GLU A 337 -5.49 25.26 -55.30
C GLU A 337 -4.38 25.90 -54.45
N ASP A 338 -4.52 27.17 -54.06
CA ASP A 338 -3.58 27.89 -53.21
C ASP A 338 -3.82 27.65 -51.72
N LEU A 339 -5.04 27.21 -51.37
CA LEU A 339 -5.49 27.07 -50.01
C LEU A 339 -4.84 25.86 -49.33
N VAL A 340 -4.29 26.13 -48.16
CA VAL A 340 -3.70 25.10 -47.27
C VAL A 340 -4.44 25.16 -45.95
N VAL A 341 -4.82 24.03 -45.43
CA VAL A 341 -5.51 23.90 -44.12
C VAL A 341 -4.70 23.06 -43.17
N HIS A 342 -4.69 23.46 -41.92
CA HIS A 342 -4.10 22.66 -40.86
C HIS A 342 -4.89 21.37 -40.70
N ARG A 343 -4.19 20.26 -40.56
CA ARG A 343 -4.83 18.99 -40.19
C ARG A 343 -5.29 19.12 -38.75
N THR A 344 -6.55 18.82 -38.51
CA THR A 344 -7.13 18.82 -37.18
C THR A 344 -7.14 17.39 -36.62
N ARG A 345 -6.94 17.30 -35.33
CA ARG A 345 -7.06 16.04 -34.58
C ARG A 345 -8.42 16.05 -33.92
N ASN A 346 -9.25 15.09 -34.25
CA ASN A 346 -10.46 14.86 -33.49
C ASN A 346 -10.09 14.24 -32.14
N THR A 347 -10.39 14.93 -31.03
CA THR A 347 -10.28 14.38 -29.68
C THR A 347 -11.70 14.07 -29.20
N PRO A 348 -12.24 12.88 -29.52
CA PRO A 348 -13.57 12.52 -29.07
C PRO A 348 -13.61 12.57 -27.54
N LYS A 349 -14.59 13.29 -27.00
CA LYS A 349 -14.84 13.33 -25.57
C LYS A 349 -15.33 11.95 -25.12
N CYS A 350 -14.78 11.47 -24.04
CA CYS A 350 -15.22 10.26 -23.36
C CYS A 350 -15.81 10.63 -22.01
N ALA A 351 -16.88 9.95 -21.60
CA ALA A 351 -17.46 10.08 -20.26
C ALA A 351 -17.31 8.77 -19.50
N THR A 352 -16.57 8.82 -18.41
CA THR A 352 -16.24 7.64 -17.59
C THR A 352 -16.77 7.82 -16.18
N VAL A 353 -17.42 6.78 -15.66
CA VAL A 353 -17.73 6.66 -14.24
C VAL A 353 -16.98 5.48 -13.68
N VAL A 354 -16.24 5.70 -12.59
CA VAL A 354 -15.51 4.65 -11.87
C VAL A 354 -16.26 4.31 -10.60
N ILE A 355 -16.74 3.08 -10.51
CA ILE A 355 -17.42 2.54 -9.33
C ILE A 355 -16.41 1.71 -8.54
N MET A 356 -16.17 2.10 -7.31
CA MET A 356 -15.20 1.48 -6.42
C MET A 356 -15.91 0.77 -5.28
N ASP A 357 -15.73 -0.53 -5.21
CA ASP A 357 -16.27 -1.32 -4.10
C ASP A 357 -15.55 -1.00 -2.80
N MET A 358 -16.33 -0.60 -1.79
CA MET A 358 -15.92 -0.34 -0.41
C MET A 358 -16.79 -1.13 0.56
N SER A 359 -17.34 -2.26 0.11
CA SER A 359 -18.05 -3.22 0.96
C SER A 359 -17.12 -3.84 2.00
N GLY A 360 -17.67 -4.59 2.94
CA GLY A 360 -16.92 -5.16 4.06
C GLY A 360 -15.81 -6.12 3.64
N SER A 361 -16.01 -6.87 2.56
CA SER A 361 -15.04 -7.84 2.00
C SER A 361 -13.75 -7.19 1.50
N MET A 362 -13.82 -5.98 0.98
CA MET A 362 -12.66 -5.25 0.46
C MET A 362 -11.56 -4.92 1.50
N ARG A 363 -11.88 -5.12 2.79
CA ARG A 363 -10.91 -4.96 3.87
C ARG A 363 -9.86 -6.07 3.90
N TYR A 364 -10.23 -7.27 3.44
CA TYR A 364 -9.32 -8.41 3.43
C TYR A 364 -8.16 -8.16 2.44
N ASP A 365 -6.95 -8.52 2.85
CA ASP A 365 -5.70 -8.33 2.10
C ASP A 365 -5.42 -6.89 1.62
N GLY A 366 -6.11 -5.89 2.17
CA GLY A 366 -5.90 -4.49 1.83
C GLY A 366 -6.25 -4.13 0.38
N GLN A 367 -7.15 -4.87 -0.26
CA GLN A 367 -7.53 -4.69 -1.67
C GLN A 367 -8.02 -3.27 -1.98
N TYR A 368 -8.73 -2.65 -1.04
CA TYR A 368 -9.19 -1.26 -1.18
C TYR A 368 -8.06 -0.25 -1.45
N VAL A 369 -6.83 -0.51 -0.98
CA VAL A 369 -5.67 0.37 -1.23
C VAL A 369 -5.32 0.37 -2.72
N ASN A 370 -5.34 -0.80 -3.37
CA ASN A 370 -5.08 -0.94 -4.79
C ASN A 370 -6.18 -0.26 -5.63
N VAL A 371 -7.45 -0.39 -5.21
CA VAL A 371 -8.59 0.30 -5.85
C VAL A 371 -8.43 1.82 -5.77
N LYS A 372 -8.04 2.35 -4.63
CA LYS A 372 -7.75 3.78 -4.44
C LYS A 372 -6.59 4.27 -5.32
N ARG A 373 -5.47 3.52 -5.37
CA ARG A 373 -4.32 3.85 -6.23
C ARG A 373 -4.74 3.94 -7.68
N MET A 374 -5.52 2.98 -8.15
CA MET A 374 -6.05 2.96 -9.51
C MET A 374 -6.91 4.18 -9.80
N ALA A 375 -7.85 4.51 -8.93
CA ALA A 375 -8.72 5.67 -9.10
C ALA A 375 -7.90 6.98 -9.19
N LEU A 376 -6.88 7.12 -8.35
CA LEU A 376 -5.97 8.27 -8.38
C LEU A 376 -5.12 8.31 -9.67
N ALA A 377 -4.71 7.15 -10.18
CA ALA A 377 -3.98 7.06 -11.45
C ALA A 377 -4.85 7.49 -12.63
N ILE A 378 -6.11 7.05 -12.67
CA ILE A 378 -7.07 7.46 -13.70
C ILE A 378 -7.34 8.97 -13.61
N ASP A 379 -7.56 9.51 -12.41
CA ASP A 379 -7.78 10.95 -12.22
C ASP A 379 -6.58 11.78 -12.73
N GLY A 380 -5.36 11.34 -12.38
CA GLY A 380 -4.13 11.97 -12.86
C GLY A 380 -3.98 11.90 -14.38
N LEU A 381 -4.23 10.72 -14.97
CA LEU A 381 -4.14 10.50 -16.41
C LEU A 381 -5.13 11.38 -17.18
N LEU A 382 -6.40 11.43 -16.74
CA LEU A 382 -7.40 12.22 -17.42
C LEU A 382 -7.10 13.72 -17.35
N LYS A 383 -6.63 14.20 -16.21
CA LYS A 383 -6.27 15.62 -16.05
C LYS A 383 -5.08 16.05 -16.89
N THR A 384 -4.12 15.15 -17.10
CA THR A 384 -2.89 15.47 -17.87
C THR A 384 -3.04 15.23 -19.37
N GLU A 385 -3.57 14.06 -19.75
CA GLU A 385 -3.60 13.61 -21.14
C GLU A 385 -4.94 13.88 -21.85
N PHE A 386 -6.04 13.92 -21.10
CA PHE A 386 -7.39 14.01 -21.64
C PHE A 386 -8.26 15.05 -20.90
N PRO A 387 -7.85 16.33 -20.82
CA PRO A 387 -8.56 17.32 -20.01
C PRO A 387 -10.00 17.62 -20.49
N GLY A 388 -10.38 17.14 -21.67
CA GLY A 388 -11.75 17.25 -22.19
C GLY A 388 -12.68 16.09 -21.83
N ASP A 389 -12.18 15.03 -21.20
CA ASP A 389 -12.97 13.88 -20.82
C ASP A 389 -13.65 14.10 -19.46
N TYR A 390 -14.86 13.52 -19.33
CA TYR A 390 -15.59 13.56 -18.08
C TYR A 390 -15.24 12.36 -17.20
N LEU A 391 -15.00 12.60 -15.92
CA LEU A 391 -14.73 11.57 -14.92
C LEU A 391 -15.54 11.82 -13.65
N GLN A 392 -16.22 10.78 -13.18
CA GLN A 392 -16.92 10.76 -11.90
C GLN A 392 -16.56 9.48 -11.13
N PHE A 393 -16.34 9.62 -9.83
CA PHE A 393 -16.15 8.46 -8.93
C PHE A 393 -17.40 8.21 -8.11
N ILE A 394 -17.68 6.92 -7.88
CA ILE A 394 -18.76 6.44 -7.02
C ILE A 394 -18.16 5.45 -6.02
N GLU A 395 -18.33 5.74 -4.74
CA GLU A 395 -18.11 4.78 -3.68
C GLU A 395 -19.31 3.81 -3.64
N MET A 396 -19.06 2.52 -3.75
CA MET A 396 -20.07 1.48 -3.69
C MET A 396 -20.00 0.73 -2.37
N SER A 397 -21.11 0.61 -1.73
CA SER A 397 -21.38 -0.21 -0.55
C SER A 397 -22.85 -0.62 -0.59
N THR A 398 -23.58 -0.72 0.53
CA THR A 398 -25.04 -0.87 0.55
C THR A 398 -25.74 0.22 -0.27
N PHE A 399 -25.15 1.39 -0.32
CA PHE A 399 -25.56 2.49 -1.20
C PHE A 399 -24.38 2.97 -2.04
N GLY A 400 -24.64 3.32 -3.30
CA GLY A 400 -23.69 4.07 -4.12
C GLY A 400 -23.71 5.54 -3.72
N ARG A 401 -22.53 6.17 -3.62
CA ARG A 401 -22.39 7.61 -3.32
C ARG A 401 -21.38 8.25 -4.25
N PRO A 402 -21.72 9.37 -4.89
CA PRO A 402 -20.74 10.10 -5.68
C PRO A 402 -19.71 10.73 -4.75
N ILE A 403 -18.45 10.66 -5.14
CA ILE A 403 -17.34 11.23 -4.39
C ILE A 403 -16.44 12.08 -5.28
N ALA A 404 -15.80 13.07 -4.67
CA ALA A 404 -14.77 13.86 -5.33
C ALA A 404 -13.41 13.14 -5.29
N PRO A 405 -12.51 13.36 -6.26
CA PRO A 405 -11.19 12.73 -6.30
C PRO A 405 -10.38 12.89 -5.00
N GLY A 406 -10.46 14.05 -4.35
CA GLY A 406 -9.77 14.32 -3.08
C GLY A 406 -10.27 13.45 -1.92
N GLN A 407 -11.51 12.96 -1.98
CA GLN A 407 -12.09 12.11 -0.93
C GLN A 407 -11.68 10.64 -1.05
N ILE A 408 -11.12 10.23 -2.20
CA ILE A 408 -10.68 8.84 -2.43
C ILE A 408 -9.68 8.39 -1.37
N ILE A 409 -8.79 9.28 -0.94
CA ILE A 409 -7.76 8.98 0.06
C ILE A 409 -8.37 8.60 1.41
N GLU A 410 -9.47 9.26 1.77
CA GLU A 410 -10.13 9.13 3.07
C GLU A 410 -11.08 7.93 3.17
N MET A 411 -11.49 7.37 2.01
CA MET A 411 -12.40 6.23 1.98
C MET A 411 -11.81 5.01 2.68
N LEU A 412 -12.67 4.28 3.36
CA LEU A 412 -12.34 2.99 3.98
C LEU A 412 -13.49 2.01 3.73
N PRO A 413 -13.19 0.71 3.62
CA PRO A 413 -14.22 -0.33 3.57
C PRO A 413 -15.13 -0.25 4.77
N LYS A 414 -16.43 -0.42 4.52
CA LYS A 414 -17.44 -0.32 5.57
C LYS A 414 -17.26 -1.44 6.60
N PRO A 415 -17.36 -1.14 7.90
CA PRO A 415 -17.26 -2.16 8.93
C PRO A 415 -18.39 -3.17 8.81
N VAL A 416 -18.07 -4.46 8.91
CA VAL A 416 -19.08 -5.51 9.00
C VAL A 416 -19.76 -5.41 10.35
N THR A 417 -21.07 -5.23 10.33
CA THR A 417 -21.90 -5.06 11.55
C THR A 417 -22.81 -6.26 11.82
N ILE A 418 -23.00 -7.14 10.81
CA ILE A 418 -23.78 -8.38 10.94
C ILE A 418 -22.85 -9.54 10.61
N PHE A 419 -22.66 -10.44 11.57
CA PHE A 419 -21.77 -11.61 11.47
C PHE A 419 -22.55 -12.91 11.26
N ASP A 420 -23.88 -12.83 11.05
CA ASP A 420 -24.68 -13.98 10.73
C ASP A 420 -24.33 -14.50 9.32
N PRO A 421 -24.05 -15.81 9.14
CA PRO A 421 -23.79 -16.39 7.82
C PRO A 421 -25.01 -16.37 6.88
N TRP A 422 -26.20 -16.10 7.39
CA TRP A 422 -27.44 -16.01 6.63
C TRP A 422 -28.19 -14.71 6.95
N VAL A 423 -28.10 -13.74 6.04
CA VAL A 423 -28.78 -12.45 6.19
C VAL A 423 -29.88 -12.34 5.14
N ARG A 424 -31.09 -12.04 5.58
CA ARG A 424 -32.26 -11.82 4.71
C ARG A 424 -33.05 -10.61 5.26
N LEU A 425 -32.57 -9.42 4.93
CA LEU A 425 -33.16 -8.17 5.38
C LEU A 425 -33.91 -7.48 4.25
N LYS A 426 -35.06 -6.97 4.55
CA LYS A 426 -35.92 -6.17 3.67
C LYS A 426 -36.36 -4.93 4.43
N VAL A 427 -36.04 -3.74 3.92
CA VAL A 427 -36.29 -2.47 4.59
C VAL A 427 -37.09 -1.56 3.67
N ASP A 428 -38.16 -0.93 4.20
CA ASP A 428 -38.93 0.08 3.48
C ASP A 428 -38.25 1.44 3.60
N MET A 429 -37.65 1.91 2.51
CA MET A 429 -36.91 3.18 2.43
C MET A 429 -37.85 4.40 2.33
N SER A 430 -39.15 4.21 2.18
CA SER A 430 -40.13 5.32 2.17
C SER A 430 -40.56 5.78 3.57
N ARG A 431 -40.14 5.07 4.61
CA ARG A 431 -40.48 5.41 6.01
C ARG A 431 -39.56 6.55 6.49
N GLU A 432 -40.18 7.56 7.14
CA GLU A 432 -39.44 8.71 7.67
C GLU A 432 -38.46 8.37 8.81
N ASP A 433 -38.74 7.27 9.55
CA ASP A 433 -37.93 6.79 10.66
C ASP A 433 -36.72 5.96 10.21
N VAL A 434 -36.58 5.68 8.92
CA VAL A 434 -35.46 4.91 8.34
C VAL A 434 -34.49 5.82 7.61
N SER A 435 -33.27 5.90 8.09
CA SER A 435 -32.19 6.61 7.39
C SER A 435 -31.11 5.64 6.90
N GLU A 436 -30.43 6.00 5.83
CA GLU A 436 -29.31 5.19 5.30
C GLU A 436 -28.23 4.90 6.36
N GLN A 437 -28.03 5.84 7.30
CA GLN A 437 -26.99 5.73 8.34
C GLN A 437 -27.31 4.66 9.40
N MET A 438 -28.58 4.33 9.58
CA MET A 438 -29.02 3.29 10.53
C MET A 438 -28.87 1.87 9.97
N LEU A 439 -28.67 1.76 8.66
CA LEU A 439 -28.62 0.47 7.97
C LEU A 439 -27.19 -0.05 7.88
N PRO A 440 -27.02 -1.39 7.84
CA PRO A 440 -25.71 -1.99 7.60
C PRO A 440 -25.12 -1.52 6.25
N GLN A 441 -23.92 -0.93 6.29
CA GLN A 441 -23.29 -0.30 5.12
C GLN A 441 -22.35 -1.25 4.35
N HIS A 442 -22.11 -2.45 4.82
CA HIS A 442 -21.07 -3.35 4.33
C HIS A 442 -21.47 -4.26 3.16
N PHE A 443 -22.71 -4.19 2.70
CA PHE A 443 -23.17 -4.97 1.55
C PHE A 443 -22.77 -4.34 0.22
N THR A 444 -22.72 -5.15 -0.85
CA THR A 444 -22.33 -4.74 -2.20
C THR A 444 -23.58 -4.48 -3.05
N ASN A 445 -23.85 -3.22 -3.41
CA ASN A 445 -25.01 -2.83 -4.21
C ASN A 445 -24.59 -2.29 -5.58
N ILE A 446 -24.28 -3.20 -6.49
CA ILE A 446 -23.89 -2.87 -7.87
C ILE A 446 -25.04 -2.19 -8.61
N GLN A 447 -26.27 -2.65 -8.41
CA GLN A 447 -27.47 -2.13 -9.08
C GLN A 447 -27.65 -0.63 -8.82
N HIS A 448 -27.64 -0.18 -7.57
CA HIS A 448 -27.81 1.24 -7.23
C HIS A 448 -26.65 2.10 -7.73
N SER A 449 -25.43 1.57 -7.70
CA SER A 449 -24.26 2.27 -8.22
C SER A 449 -24.29 2.44 -9.74
N LEU A 450 -24.81 1.45 -10.48
CA LEU A 450 -25.07 1.57 -11.92
C LEU A 450 -26.18 2.57 -12.23
N GLN A 451 -27.24 2.64 -11.44
CA GLN A 451 -28.29 3.65 -11.58
C GLN A 451 -27.71 5.08 -11.47
N LEU A 452 -26.86 5.30 -10.46
CA LEU A 452 -26.16 6.58 -10.30
C LEU A 452 -25.24 6.89 -11.49
N ALA A 453 -24.47 5.89 -11.92
CA ALA A 453 -23.57 6.04 -13.08
C ALA A 453 -24.35 6.45 -14.32
N ARG A 454 -25.49 5.80 -14.62
CA ARG A 454 -26.37 6.15 -15.72
C ARG A 454 -26.85 7.61 -15.65
N ARG A 455 -27.31 8.05 -14.47
CA ARG A 455 -27.73 9.45 -14.26
C ARG A 455 -26.63 10.45 -14.58
N PHE A 456 -25.39 10.18 -14.21
CA PHE A 456 -24.25 11.04 -14.55
C PHE A 456 -23.90 10.99 -16.04
N LEU A 457 -23.91 9.82 -16.65
CA LEU A 457 -23.53 9.65 -18.05
C LEU A 457 -24.61 10.13 -19.02
N SER A 458 -25.90 10.04 -18.67
CA SER A 458 -27.01 10.51 -19.51
C SER A 458 -26.96 12.02 -19.77
N THR A 459 -26.39 12.79 -18.84
CA THR A 459 -26.24 14.25 -18.98
C THR A 459 -25.06 14.67 -19.87
N LYS A 460 -24.25 13.72 -20.36
CA LYS A 460 -23.03 14.02 -21.12
C LYS A 460 -23.27 13.83 -22.61
N ASP A 461 -22.96 14.86 -23.36
CA ASP A 461 -23.07 14.87 -24.83
C ASP A 461 -21.82 14.23 -25.44
N THR A 462 -21.77 12.90 -25.38
CA THR A 462 -20.74 12.07 -26.01
C THR A 462 -21.29 10.67 -26.28
N PRO A 463 -20.95 10.06 -27.42
CA PRO A 463 -21.30 8.67 -27.71
C PRO A 463 -20.45 7.69 -26.90
N ASN A 464 -19.30 8.13 -26.36
CA ASN A 464 -18.32 7.27 -25.70
C ASN A 464 -18.56 7.27 -24.19
N ARG A 465 -19.51 6.48 -23.73
CA ARG A 465 -19.90 6.37 -22.33
C ARG A 465 -19.46 5.03 -21.76
N GLN A 466 -18.76 5.05 -20.63
CA GLN A 466 -18.32 3.82 -19.99
C GLN A 466 -18.39 3.88 -18.47
N VAL A 467 -18.56 2.70 -17.89
CA VAL A 467 -18.44 2.44 -16.47
C VAL A 467 -17.26 1.49 -16.27
N ILE A 468 -16.40 1.84 -15.32
CA ILE A 468 -15.36 0.97 -14.79
C ILE A 468 -15.85 0.51 -13.42
N LEU A 469 -16.24 -0.75 -13.31
CA LEU A 469 -16.70 -1.36 -12.07
C LEU A 469 -15.59 -2.21 -11.46
N ILE A 470 -15.23 -1.93 -10.20
CA ILE A 470 -14.20 -2.67 -9.48
C ILE A 470 -14.83 -3.26 -8.25
N THR A 471 -14.85 -4.59 -8.16
CA THR A 471 -15.49 -5.36 -7.10
C THR A 471 -14.77 -6.69 -6.88
N ASP A 472 -14.97 -7.31 -5.75
CA ASP A 472 -14.41 -8.63 -5.41
C ASP A 472 -15.41 -9.78 -5.59
N GLY A 473 -16.70 -9.50 -5.88
CA GLY A 473 -17.69 -10.57 -6.01
C GLY A 473 -19.10 -10.16 -6.40
N LEU A 474 -20.03 -11.04 -6.05
CA LEU A 474 -21.45 -10.94 -6.36
C LEU A 474 -22.14 -9.81 -5.58
N PRO A 475 -23.18 -9.19 -6.15
CA PRO A 475 -23.99 -8.24 -5.44
C PRO A 475 -24.78 -8.91 -4.29
N THR A 476 -24.78 -8.26 -3.13
CA THR A 476 -25.47 -8.71 -1.93
C THR A 476 -26.60 -7.78 -1.50
N ALA A 477 -26.78 -6.65 -2.19
CA ALA A 477 -27.88 -5.73 -1.97
C ALA A 477 -28.44 -5.18 -3.28
N HIS A 478 -29.73 -4.82 -3.27
CA HIS A 478 -30.39 -4.11 -4.37
C HIS A 478 -31.60 -3.32 -3.88
N LEU A 479 -32.00 -2.32 -4.67
CA LEU A 479 -33.22 -1.56 -4.49
C LEU A 479 -34.28 -2.01 -5.48
N ALA A 480 -35.48 -2.30 -4.99
CA ALA A 480 -36.66 -2.55 -5.79
C ALA A 480 -37.77 -1.62 -5.34
N GLU A 481 -38.07 -0.60 -6.16
CA GLU A 481 -39.00 0.50 -5.82
C GLU A 481 -38.60 1.19 -4.51
N LYS A 482 -39.38 1.03 -3.46
CA LYS A 482 -39.13 1.55 -2.11
C LYS A 482 -38.40 0.59 -1.19
N TRP A 483 -38.14 -0.64 -1.62
CA TRP A 483 -37.57 -1.68 -0.78
C TRP A 483 -36.09 -1.85 -1.02
N LEU A 484 -35.30 -1.80 0.06
CA LEU A 484 -33.91 -2.24 0.07
C LEU A 484 -33.85 -3.69 0.53
N TYR A 485 -33.25 -4.54 -0.28
CA TYR A 485 -32.93 -5.92 0.05
C TYR A 485 -31.45 -6.06 0.33
N MET A 486 -31.10 -6.74 1.42
CA MET A 486 -29.72 -7.09 1.80
C MET A 486 -29.69 -8.60 2.07
N LEU A 487 -29.04 -9.34 1.19
CA LEU A 487 -29.13 -10.80 1.11
C LEU A 487 -27.72 -11.40 1.08
N TYR A 488 -27.37 -12.16 2.13
CA TYR A 488 -26.11 -12.91 2.20
C TYR A 488 -26.38 -14.35 2.65
N PRO A 489 -25.78 -15.39 2.06
CA PRO A 489 -24.98 -15.36 0.82
C PRO A 489 -25.70 -14.70 -0.37
N PRO A 490 -24.97 -14.36 -1.46
CA PRO A 490 -25.57 -13.73 -2.63
C PRO A 490 -26.83 -14.48 -3.12
N ASP A 491 -27.82 -13.72 -3.58
CA ASP A 491 -29.13 -14.25 -3.95
C ASP A 491 -29.43 -13.96 -5.43
N PRO A 492 -30.02 -14.91 -6.18
CA PRO A 492 -30.38 -14.70 -7.59
C PRO A 492 -31.26 -13.47 -7.84
N LEU A 493 -32.09 -13.04 -6.87
CA LEU A 493 -32.88 -11.82 -7.00
C LEU A 493 -32.02 -10.58 -7.12
N THR A 494 -30.94 -10.50 -6.34
CA THR A 494 -30.00 -9.37 -6.35
C THR A 494 -29.22 -9.36 -7.66
N GLU A 495 -28.82 -10.53 -8.13
CA GLU A 495 -28.15 -10.68 -9.41
C GLU A 495 -29.06 -10.24 -10.58
N GLN A 496 -30.33 -10.69 -10.59
CA GLN A 496 -31.32 -10.31 -11.62
C GLN A 496 -31.55 -8.79 -11.63
N ALA A 497 -31.68 -8.15 -10.46
CA ALA A 497 -31.82 -6.70 -10.34
C ALA A 497 -30.60 -5.98 -10.95
N THR A 498 -29.40 -6.47 -10.69
CA THR A 498 -28.16 -5.92 -11.24
C THR A 498 -28.08 -6.12 -12.76
N MET A 499 -28.41 -7.30 -13.25
CA MET A 499 -28.40 -7.60 -14.70
C MET A 499 -29.42 -6.74 -15.46
N ARG A 500 -30.61 -6.48 -14.86
CA ARG A 500 -31.60 -5.57 -15.43
C ARG A 500 -31.03 -4.16 -15.59
N GLU A 501 -30.28 -3.66 -14.60
CA GLU A 501 -29.65 -2.34 -14.66
C GLU A 501 -28.52 -2.33 -15.72
N GLY A 502 -27.75 -3.41 -15.86
CA GLY A 502 -26.80 -3.60 -16.95
C GLY A 502 -27.44 -3.52 -18.34
N MET A 503 -28.63 -4.11 -18.51
CA MET A 503 -29.38 -4.01 -19.78
C MET A 503 -29.84 -2.55 -20.07
N LEU A 504 -30.20 -1.79 -19.04
CA LEU A 504 -30.51 -0.36 -19.20
C LEU A 504 -29.26 0.44 -19.59
N CYS A 505 -28.11 0.14 -19.01
CA CYS A 505 -26.81 0.70 -19.45
C CYS A 505 -26.56 0.44 -20.94
N LYS A 506 -26.80 -0.80 -21.40
CA LYS A 506 -26.65 -1.16 -22.83
C LYS A 506 -27.58 -0.33 -23.73
N GLN A 507 -28.85 -0.18 -23.33
CA GLN A 507 -29.83 0.59 -24.12
C GLN A 507 -29.41 2.06 -24.24
N GLU A 508 -28.71 2.61 -23.24
CA GLU A 508 -28.19 3.99 -23.25
C GLU A 508 -26.80 4.10 -23.88
N GLY A 509 -26.29 3.01 -24.48
CA GLY A 509 -24.97 3.00 -25.13
C GLY A 509 -23.79 3.07 -24.14
N ILE A 510 -24.01 2.68 -22.89
CA ILE A 510 -22.97 2.64 -21.85
C ILE A 510 -22.33 1.26 -21.81
N THR A 511 -21.00 1.23 -21.90
CA THR A 511 -20.22 -0.01 -21.77
C THR A 511 -19.75 -0.19 -20.35
N ILE A 512 -19.88 -1.39 -19.78
CA ILE A 512 -19.41 -1.74 -18.43
C ILE A 512 -18.15 -2.60 -18.54
N ASN A 513 -17.01 -2.08 -18.12
CA ASN A 513 -15.78 -2.83 -17.93
C ASN A 513 -15.66 -3.22 -16.46
N LEU A 514 -15.46 -4.50 -16.20
CA LEU A 514 -15.45 -5.03 -14.85
C LEU A 514 -14.04 -5.52 -14.49
N PHE A 515 -13.54 -5.02 -13.38
CA PHE A 515 -12.28 -5.45 -12.77
C PHE A 515 -12.60 -6.27 -11.54
N LEU A 516 -12.38 -7.58 -11.65
CA LEU A 516 -12.60 -8.50 -10.56
C LEU A 516 -11.32 -8.62 -9.73
N VAL A 517 -11.41 -8.17 -8.50
CA VAL A 517 -10.31 -8.21 -7.53
C VAL A 517 -10.29 -9.59 -6.87
N PRO A 518 -9.13 -10.25 -6.71
CA PRO A 518 -9.07 -11.58 -6.09
C PRO A 518 -9.59 -11.51 -4.64
N SER A 519 -10.48 -12.42 -4.30
CA SER A 519 -10.95 -12.63 -2.94
C SER A 519 -10.73 -14.08 -2.52
N TRP A 520 -10.43 -14.31 -1.25
CA TRP A 520 -10.29 -15.67 -0.69
C TRP A 520 -11.59 -16.50 -0.80
N SER A 521 -12.74 -15.83 -0.90
CA SER A 521 -14.06 -16.45 -1.06
C SER A 521 -14.55 -16.49 -2.51
N GLN A 522 -13.70 -16.13 -3.49
CA GLN A 522 -14.10 -16.05 -4.89
C GLN A 522 -14.53 -17.41 -5.44
N SER A 523 -15.72 -17.44 -6.01
CA SER A 523 -16.35 -18.63 -6.58
C SER A 523 -16.41 -18.56 -8.12
N GLU A 524 -16.70 -19.69 -8.76
CA GLU A 524 -17.01 -19.69 -10.21
C GLU A 524 -18.24 -18.84 -10.54
N GLU A 525 -19.17 -18.68 -9.60
CA GLU A 525 -20.37 -17.88 -9.80
C GLU A 525 -20.04 -16.39 -9.91
N ASP A 526 -19.08 -15.88 -9.11
CA ASP A 526 -18.57 -14.51 -9.22
C ASP A 526 -18.00 -14.24 -10.61
N ILE A 527 -17.22 -15.18 -11.12
CA ILE A 527 -16.60 -15.09 -12.44
C ILE A 527 -17.68 -15.10 -13.54
N ARG A 528 -18.63 -16.04 -13.47
CA ARG A 528 -19.73 -16.13 -14.44
C ARG A 528 -20.62 -14.88 -14.44
N PHE A 529 -20.90 -14.33 -13.28
CA PHE A 529 -21.66 -13.09 -13.15
C PHE A 529 -20.92 -11.92 -13.78
N ALA A 530 -19.63 -11.77 -13.49
CA ALA A 530 -18.79 -10.72 -14.04
C ALA A 530 -18.80 -10.74 -15.58
N TYR A 531 -18.63 -11.93 -16.19
CA TYR A 531 -18.71 -12.08 -17.64
C TYR A 531 -20.08 -11.72 -18.18
N ARG A 532 -21.17 -12.23 -17.60
CA ARG A 532 -22.53 -11.92 -18.05
C ARG A 532 -22.82 -10.42 -18.03
N LEU A 533 -22.42 -9.75 -16.97
CA LEU A 533 -22.66 -8.30 -16.82
C LEU A 533 -21.85 -7.51 -17.85
N ALA A 534 -20.56 -7.78 -18.00
CA ALA A 534 -19.70 -7.08 -18.93
C ALA A 534 -20.11 -7.37 -20.41
N GLU A 535 -20.28 -8.63 -20.80
CA GLU A 535 -20.67 -9.01 -22.16
C GLU A 535 -22.04 -8.44 -22.55
N SER A 536 -22.98 -8.30 -21.59
CA SER A 536 -24.28 -7.69 -21.83
C SER A 536 -24.19 -6.29 -22.42
N THR A 537 -23.10 -5.56 -22.16
CA THR A 537 -22.84 -4.18 -22.61
C THR A 537 -21.67 -4.06 -23.59
N LYS A 538 -21.17 -5.17 -24.14
CA LYS A 538 -19.95 -5.24 -24.95
C LYS A 538 -18.68 -4.79 -24.19
N GLY A 539 -18.70 -4.91 -22.90
CA GLY A 539 -17.55 -4.65 -22.04
C GLY A 539 -16.63 -5.85 -21.88
N ARG A 540 -15.62 -5.67 -21.03
CA ARG A 540 -14.60 -6.69 -20.78
C ARG A 540 -14.49 -6.99 -19.29
N VAL A 541 -14.05 -8.20 -18.96
CA VAL A 541 -13.70 -8.59 -17.59
C VAL A 541 -12.19 -8.72 -17.48
N PHE A 542 -11.64 -8.13 -16.44
CA PHE A 542 -10.22 -8.20 -16.13
C PHE A 542 -10.05 -8.86 -14.76
N PHE A 543 -9.22 -9.90 -14.73
CA PHE A 543 -8.78 -10.53 -13.49
C PHE A 543 -7.45 -9.92 -13.08
N THR A 544 -7.37 -9.41 -11.87
CA THR A 544 -6.17 -8.70 -11.42
C THR A 544 -5.53 -9.44 -10.27
N ALA A 545 -4.23 -9.64 -10.36
CA ALA A 545 -3.44 -10.13 -9.23
C ALA A 545 -3.18 -8.98 -8.24
N GLY A 546 -4.22 -8.43 -7.64
CA GLY A 546 -4.21 -7.43 -6.56
C GLY A 546 -3.21 -6.26 -6.66
N LYS A 547 -1.93 -6.53 -6.82
CA LYS A 547 -0.87 -5.50 -6.82
C LYS A 547 -0.71 -4.70 -8.11
N ASP A 548 -1.21 -5.22 -9.24
CA ASP A 548 -1.07 -4.60 -10.57
C ASP A 548 -2.39 -4.02 -11.11
N LEU A 549 -3.39 -3.86 -10.25
CA LEU A 549 -4.73 -3.38 -10.63
C LEU A 549 -4.69 -2.01 -11.30
N ASP A 550 -3.95 -1.08 -10.74
CA ASP A 550 -3.76 0.28 -11.26
C ASP A 550 -3.21 0.28 -12.68
N ARG A 551 -2.28 -0.63 -12.97
CA ARG A 551 -1.66 -0.80 -14.28
C ARG A 551 -2.61 -1.33 -15.35
N TYR A 552 -3.41 -2.35 -15.02
CA TYR A 552 -4.36 -2.95 -15.98
C TYR A 552 -5.48 -1.97 -16.34
N VAL A 553 -6.00 -1.21 -15.39
CA VAL A 553 -7.09 -0.27 -15.65
C VAL A 553 -6.63 0.93 -16.47
N VAL A 554 -5.47 1.46 -16.17
CA VAL A 554 -4.88 2.55 -16.99
C VAL A 554 -4.59 2.06 -18.40
N TRP A 555 -4.11 0.82 -18.56
CA TRP A 555 -3.86 0.20 -19.86
C TRP A 555 -5.15 0.00 -20.68
N ASP A 556 -6.22 -0.51 -20.06
CA ASP A 556 -7.51 -0.68 -20.71
C ASP A 556 -8.11 0.65 -21.13
N TYR A 557 -8.05 1.64 -20.25
CA TYR A 557 -8.51 3.01 -20.57
C TYR A 557 -7.78 3.57 -21.78
N LEU A 558 -6.46 3.46 -21.82
CA LEU A 558 -5.65 3.95 -22.94
C LEU A 558 -5.93 3.19 -24.25
N ASN A 559 -6.12 1.88 -24.20
CA ASN A 559 -6.43 1.09 -25.39
C ASN A 559 -7.80 1.44 -25.95
N ARG A 560 -8.81 1.55 -25.09
CA ARG A 560 -10.14 2.01 -25.50
C ARG A 560 -10.13 3.40 -26.11
N ARG A 561 -9.40 4.30 -25.48
CA ARG A 561 -9.26 5.66 -25.99
C ARG A 561 -8.61 5.68 -27.38
N ARG A 562 -7.71 4.74 -27.66
CA ARG A 562 -7.12 4.58 -29.00
C ARG A 562 -8.09 3.98 -30.01
N GLU A 563 -8.90 2.99 -29.61
CA GLU A 563 -9.95 2.43 -30.49
C GLU A 563 -10.99 3.47 -30.88
N ILE A 564 -11.30 4.41 -30.00
CA ILE A 564 -12.22 5.52 -30.27
C ILE A 564 -11.60 6.57 -31.22
N ILE A 565 -10.27 6.72 -31.19
CA ILE A 565 -9.53 7.71 -32.00
C ILE A 565 -9.13 7.12 -33.36
N ALA A 566 -9.06 5.81 -33.51
CA ALA A 566 -8.75 5.11 -34.75
C ALA A 566 -9.98 4.92 -35.63
#